data_3e80e9453b772998429be855109135fd
#
_entry.id   3e80e9453b772998429be855109135fd
#
_cell.length_a   1.000
_cell.length_b   1.000
_cell.length_c   1.000
_cell.angle_alpha   90.00
_cell.angle_beta   90.00
_cell.angle_gamma   90.00
#
_symmetry.space_group_name_H-M   'P 1'
#
loop_
_entity.id
_entity.type
_entity.pdbx_description
1 polymer ?
#
loop_
_entity_poly.entity_id
_entity_poly.type
_entity_poly.pdbx_seq_one_letter_code
_entity_poly.pdbx_strand_id
1 'polypeptide(L)'
;MVPLDTTPRTHVLFLDMQEIANLDNLRRTVSEAKKHPLNPVLPLGGIDEWDSVKAAPWEGRTVLYDDQERLFKAWYSGINLNFTDHYVPYPPGSPKGEGRLLPLQEYSMGYATSHDGVRWGKPKLSLYEFEGSKENNICSRAWGSVLKDLAEEDPAKRYKFISKGPDRDQYGIYRDIRLNFSSDGVHWNKGPKIEMPQWGGPPDIVAFYRDDQDTDSQRRYKLVWQTKDKANKPGPGSGRVKNLAWSSDAVTWTACPANPILTPNDSTEQENHFLSIHPYRGWSIMLYEYGWYHPTPRAHSARRYNGLDLVMNGENAGYFDYCSDIRLAASRDGVDYTRIEPQQRVISRGEAGAWDAGLLVVSDKVAIKDDEIYLFYCGNGQESGGFYRRRQGSRVSRMGFATLGIDRFTYLETCDGDSYGEALTTEIKVRDADQAELVINLSDTDPIRSWVEIDVLDADRNEPIAGYACDDCAIIDEDSLAAPVRWKGGQTLGGVSCQNIQLRFRIYGAAKLYSFWFSKLQVNR
;
A
#
# COMPACT_ATOMS: atom_id res chain seq x y z
N MET A 1 18.15 -7.16 15.46
CA MET A 1 17.55 -6.35 14.38
C MET A 1 18.67 -6.03 13.41
N VAL A 2 18.74 -6.72 12.28
CA VAL A 2 19.66 -6.34 11.20
C VAL A 2 19.01 -5.10 10.58
N PRO A 3 19.68 -3.94 10.53
CA PRO A 3 19.15 -2.80 9.79
C PRO A 3 18.90 -3.26 8.36
N LEU A 4 17.71 -3.04 7.82
CA LEU A 4 17.44 -3.20 6.40
C LEU A 4 18.52 -2.41 5.66
N ASP A 5 19.43 -3.11 4.99
CA ASP A 5 20.52 -2.46 4.23
C ASP A 5 19.85 -1.70 3.09
N THR A 6 19.83 -0.38 3.22
CA THR A 6 19.20 0.53 2.26
C THR A 6 20.17 0.92 1.13
N THR A 7 21.32 0.24 1.00
CA THR A 7 22.26 0.54 -0.09
C THR A 7 21.63 0.21 -1.45
N PRO A 8 21.49 1.20 -2.33
CA PRO A 8 20.89 0.98 -3.65
C PRO A 8 21.80 0.09 -4.52
N ARG A 9 21.21 -0.88 -5.21
CA ARG A 9 21.77 -1.68 -6.32
C ARG A 9 22.39 -3.04 -6.04
N THR A 10 22.34 -3.55 -4.81
CA THR A 10 22.75 -4.94 -4.57
C THR A 10 21.57 -5.92 -4.55
N HIS A 11 20.33 -5.42 -4.47
CA HIS A 11 19.11 -6.23 -4.32
C HIS A 11 18.22 -6.07 -5.56
N VAL A 12 18.03 -7.13 -6.31
CA VAL A 12 17.22 -7.15 -7.51
C VAL A 12 15.85 -7.74 -7.18
N LEU A 13 14.82 -6.91 -7.29
CA LEU A 13 13.41 -7.29 -7.30
C LEU A 13 12.92 -7.26 -8.76
N PHE A 14 12.12 -8.22 -9.19
CA PHE A 14 11.64 -8.29 -10.56
C PHE A 14 10.47 -7.31 -10.81
N LEU A 15 10.67 -6.01 -10.51
CA LEU A 15 9.64 -4.99 -10.64
C LEU A 15 9.59 -4.34 -12.02
N ASP A 16 10.73 -3.97 -12.61
CA ASP A 16 10.79 -3.38 -13.96
C ASP A 16 11.58 -4.19 -14.97
N MET A 17 12.17 -5.30 -14.54
CA MET A 17 12.94 -6.23 -15.38
C MET A 17 14.19 -5.63 -16.05
N GLN A 18 14.69 -4.47 -15.60
CA GLN A 18 15.87 -3.84 -16.24
C GLN A 18 17.15 -4.65 -16.06
N GLU A 19 17.24 -5.43 -14.99
CA GLU A 19 18.36 -6.32 -14.70
C GLU A 19 18.26 -7.66 -15.45
N ILE A 20 17.20 -7.91 -16.22
CA ILE A 20 16.99 -9.14 -16.99
C ILE A 20 17.13 -8.83 -18.48
N ALA A 21 18.09 -9.49 -19.11
CA ALA A 21 18.34 -9.37 -20.55
C ALA A 21 17.42 -10.27 -21.39
N ASN A 22 17.11 -11.46 -20.89
CA ASN A 22 16.25 -12.42 -21.59
C ASN A 22 15.48 -13.32 -20.62
N LEU A 23 14.28 -13.70 -21.02
CA LEU A 23 13.48 -14.76 -20.40
C LEU A 23 13.16 -15.80 -21.48
N ASP A 24 13.40 -17.07 -21.19
CA ASP A 24 12.98 -18.19 -22.02
C ASP A 24 12.11 -19.12 -21.17
N ASN A 25 10.87 -19.37 -21.60
CA ASN A 25 9.83 -20.13 -20.91
C ASN A 25 9.58 -19.68 -19.46
N LEU A 26 9.85 -18.42 -19.14
CA LEU A 26 9.53 -17.80 -17.85
C LEU A 26 8.61 -16.59 -18.05
N ARG A 27 7.81 -16.33 -17.05
CA ARG A 27 7.02 -15.10 -16.93
C ARG A 27 7.21 -14.47 -15.56
N ARG A 28 7.01 -13.16 -15.51
CA ARG A 28 6.86 -12.45 -14.25
C ARG A 28 5.41 -12.53 -13.78
N THR A 29 5.24 -12.79 -12.49
CA THR A 29 3.92 -12.83 -11.84
C THR A 29 3.93 -11.97 -10.59
N VAL A 30 2.83 -11.24 -10.33
CA VAL A 30 2.61 -10.49 -9.08
C VAL A 30 2.14 -11.46 -8.01
N SER A 31 2.73 -11.36 -6.83
CA SER A 31 2.32 -12.19 -5.70
C SER A 31 0.96 -11.75 -5.16
N GLU A 32 0.05 -12.70 -5.06
CA GLU A 32 -1.19 -12.49 -4.29
C GLU A 32 -0.91 -12.69 -2.80
N ALA A 33 -1.18 -11.64 -2.02
CA ALA A 33 -0.95 -11.67 -0.59
C ALA A 33 -1.94 -12.62 0.12
N LYS A 34 -1.43 -13.41 1.05
CA LYS A 34 -2.22 -14.38 1.79
C LYS A 34 -3.08 -13.69 2.83
N LYS A 35 -4.40 -13.69 2.62
CA LYS A 35 -5.35 -13.17 3.61
C LYS A 35 -5.30 -13.98 4.90
N HIS A 36 -5.31 -13.29 6.04
CA HIS A 36 -5.32 -13.97 7.33
C HIS A 36 -6.68 -14.65 7.58
N PRO A 37 -6.70 -15.94 8.02
CA PRO A 37 -7.94 -16.72 8.13
C PRO A 37 -8.92 -16.18 9.18
N LEU A 38 -8.45 -15.40 10.16
CA LEU A 38 -9.30 -14.78 11.18
C LEU A 38 -9.79 -13.37 10.80
N ASN A 39 -9.60 -12.95 9.55
CA ASN A 39 -10.19 -11.70 9.08
C ASN A 39 -11.73 -11.72 9.17
N PRO A 40 -12.36 -10.60 9.51
CA PRO A 40 -11.81 -9.30 9.86
C PRO A 40 -11.32 -9.24 11.31
N VAL A 41 -10.20 -8.53 11.56
CA VAL A 41 -9.45 -8.61 12.83
C VAL A 41 -9.75 -7.48 13.83
N LEU A 42 -10.08 -6.26 13.38
CA LEU A 42 -10.48 -5.18 14.27
C LEU A 42 -11.98 -5.31 14.58
N PRO A 43 -12.37 -5.56 15.84
CA PRO A 43 -13.77 -5.71 16.20
C PRO A 43 -14.53 -4.38 16.02
N LEU A 44 -15.77 -4.47 15.57
CA LEU A 44 -16.70 -3.35 15.64
C LEU A 44 -17.04 -3.06 17.11
N GLY A 45 -17.39 -1.83 17.41
CA GLY A 45 -17.99 -1.47 18.68
C GLY A 45 -19.39 -2.07 18.87
N GLY A 46 -19.90 -2.02 20.10
CA GLY A 46 -21.30 -2.30 20.40
C GLY A 46 -22.24 -1.34 19.66
N ILE A 47 -23.54 -1.64 19.68
CA ILE A 47 -24.55 -0.87 18.91
C ILE A 47 -24.55 0.63 19.25
N ASP A 48 -24.26 0.97 20.49
CA ASP A 48 -24.24 2.34 21.01
C ASP A 48 -22.83 2.96 20.96
N GLU A 49 -21.82 2.22 20.48
CA GLU A 49 -20.46 2.74 20.37
C GLU A 49 -20.24 3.45 19.02
N TRP A 50 -19.29 4.36 19.00
CA TRP A 50 -19.03 5.29 17.90
C TRP A 50 -18.59 4.62 16.58
N ASP A 51 -18.11 3.38 16.65
CA ASP A 51 -17.57 2.60 15.51
C ASP A 51 -18.32 1.27 15.27
N SER A 52 -19.63 1.26 15.59
CA SER A 52 -20.46 0.04 15.53
C SER A 52 -20.69 -0.51 14.12
N VAL A 53 -20.54 0.28 13.06
CA VAL A 53 -20.69 -0.19 11.66
C VAL A 53 -19.45 0.00 10.81
N LYS A 54 -18.47 0.77 11.28
CA LYS A 54 -17.19 0.93 10.61
C LYS A 54 -16.06 1.01 11.63
N ALA A 55 -15.07 0.15 11.46
CA ALA A 55 -13.79 0.17 12.14
C ALA A 55 -12.71 -0.30 11.16
N ALA A 56 -12.11 0.64 10.42
CA ALA A 56 -11.21 0.27 9.33
C ALA A 56 -10.28 1.42 8.91
N PRO A 57 -9.11 1.12 8.32
CA PRO A 57 -8.18 2.11 7.77
C PRO A 57 -8.70 2.67 6.43
N TRP A 58 -9.72 3.50 6.48
CA TRP A 58 -10.33 4.14 5.31
C TRP A 58 -9.80 5.59 5.16
N GLU A 59 -9.66 6.06 3.91
CA GLU A 59 -9.32 7.46 3.59
C GLU A 59 -7.97 7.93 4.15
N GLY A 60 -6.89 7.23 3.80
CA GLY A 60 -5.54 7.60 4.22
C GLY A 60 -5.25 7.36 5.70
N ARG A 61 -6.01 6.49 6.36
CA ARG A 61 -5.74 6.07 7.74
C ARG A 61 -4.56 5.12 7.80
N THR A 62 -3.87 5.19 8.92
CA THR A 62 -2.57 4.53 9.10
C THR A 62 -2.69 3.30 9.99
N VAL A 63 -2.11 2.20 9.53
CA VAL A 63 -1.70 1.08 10.39
C VAL A 63 -0.21 0.87 10.20
N LEU A 64 0.55 0.84 11.28
CA LEU A 64 2.00 0.61 11.25
C LEU A 64 2.42 -0.38 12.34
N TYR A 65 3.60 -0.95 12.19
CA TYR A 65 4.28 -1.68 13.27
C TYR A 65 5.33 -0.79 13.91
N ASP A 66 5.29 -0.71 15.22
CA ASP A 66 6.22 0.04 16.05
C ASP A 66 7.28 -0.92 16.61
N ASP A 67 8.45 -0.96 16.00
CA ASP A 67 9.55 -1.85 16.40
C ASP A 67 10.03 -1.60 17.83
N GLN A 68 10.00 -0.35 18.29
CA GLN A 68 10.46 0.01 19.64
C GLN A 68 9.53 -0.51 20.72
N GLU A 69 8.22 -0.43 20.47
CA GLU A 69 7.19 -0.91 21.39
C GLU A 69 6.74 -2.34 21.07
N ARG A 70 7.13 -2.89 19.91
CA ARG A 70 6.74 -4.19 19.41
C ARG A 70 5.23 -4.35 19.31
N LEU A 71 4.58 -3.32 18.77
CA LEU A 71 3.13 -3.21 18.65
C LEU A 71 2.71 -2.76 17.26
N PHE A 72 1.66 -3.37 16.73
CA PHE A 72 0.88 -2.73 15.68
C PHE A 72 0.04 -1.62 16.29
N LYS A 73 0.00 -0.47 15.64
CA LYS A 73 -0.78 0.70 15.99
C LYS A 73 -1.67 1.08 14.82
N ALA A 74 -2.96 1.23 15.07
CA ALA A 74 -3.94 1.62 14.08
C ALA A 74 -4.61 2.93 14.45
N TRP A 75 -4.58 3.88 13.53
CA TRP A 75 -5.44 5.05 13.51
C TRP A 75 -6.50 4.81 12.46
N TYR A 76 -7.73 4.58 12.87
CA TYR A 76 -8.78 4.09 11.99
C TYR A 76 -10.02 4.98 11.98
N SER A 77 -10.83 4.83 10.95
CA SER A 77 -12.10 5.50 10.78
C SER A 77 -13.23 4.68 11.40
N GLY A 78 -14.07 5.31 12.20
CA GLY A 78 -15.27 4.69 12.77
C GLY A 78 -16.55 5.41 12.38
N ILE A 79 -17.66 4.66 12.31
CA ILE A 79 -19.02 5.17 12.08
C ILE A 79 -20.00 4.36 12.95
N ASN A 80 -20.94 5.05 13.58
CA ASN A 80 -22.00 4.46 14.37
C ASN A 80 -23.25 4.14 13.55
N LEU A 81 -24.03 3.16 14.00
CA LEU A 81 -25.29 2.76 13.35
C LEU A 81 -26.34 3.88 13.38
N ASN A 82 -26.41 4.65 14.46
CA ASN A 82 -27.33 5.75 14.65
C ASN A 82 -26.87 7.06 13.99
N PHE A 83 -25.91 6.94 13.10
CA PHE A 83 -25.38 8.02 12.31
C PHE A 83 -26.48 8.88 11.70
N THR A 84 -26.56 10.13 12.13
CA THR A 84 -27.48 11.13 11.58
C THR A 84 -26.71 12.07 10.68
N ASP A 85 -27.14 12.16 9.43
CA ASP A 85 -26.62 13.15 8.52
C ASP A 85 -27.21 14.52 8.86
N HIS A 86 -26.37 15.54 8.87
CA HIS A 86 -26.82 16.92 8.88
C HIS A 86 -26.96 17.44 7.45
N TYR A 87 -28.12 18.01 7.17
CA TYR A 87 -28.30 18.81 5.97
C TYR A 87 -27.58 20.15 6.14
N VAL A 88 -26.60 20.40 5.27
CA VAL A 88 -25.90 21.68 5.20
C VAL A 88 -26.32 22.37 3.91
N PRO A 89 -27.11 23.46 4.02
CA PRO A 89 -27.51 24.21 2.83
C PRO A 89 -26.29 24.86 2.17
N TYR A 90 -26.27 24.85 0.88
CA TYR A 90 -25.36 25.72 0.13
C TYR A 90 -25.96 27.14 0.08
N PRO A 91 -25.10 28.18 -0.04
CA PRO A 91 -25.60 29.53 -0.24
C PRO A 91 -26.50 29.62 -1.47
N PRO A 92 -27.50 30.50 -1.44
CA PRO A 92 -28.36 30.77 -2.61
C PRO A 92 -27.52 31.06 -3.85
N GLY A 93 -27.88 30.43 -4.97
CA GLY A 93 -27.14 30.56 -6.23
C GLY A 93 -25.88 29.74 -6.36
N SER A 94 -25.58 28.82 -5.41
CA SER A 94 -24.47 27.89 -5.56
C SER A 94 -24.67 26.98 -6.78
N PRO A 95 -23.64 26.80 -7.63
CA PRO A 95 -23.71 25.84 -8.75
C PRO A 95 -23.75 24.38 -8.29
N LYS A 96 -23.68 24.13 -6.99
CA LYS A 96 -23.72 22.79 -6.38
C LYS A 96 -25.11 22.37 -5.88
N GLY A 97 -26.15 23.20 -6.14
CA GLY A 97 -27.51 22.91 -5.71
C GLY A 97 -27.87 23.50 -4.33
N GLU A 98 -28.94 22.98 -3.71
CA GLU A 98 -29.52 23.55 -2.50
C GLU A 98 -28.81 23.15 -1.20
N GLY A 99 -27.99 22.11 -1.20
CA GLY A 99 -27.27 21.63 -0.05
C GLY A 99 -26.80 20.19 -0.16
N ARG A 100 -26.18 19.69 0.89
CA ARG A 100 -25.77 18.30 0.97
C ARG A 100 -25.97 17.75 2.39
N LEU A 101 -26.17 16.45 2.47
CA LEU A 101 -26.11 15.74 3.74
C LEU A 101 -24.65 15.48 4.12
N LEU A 102 -24.27 15.88 5.30
CA LEU A 102 -22.95 15.63 5.85
C LEU A 102 -23.03 14.69 7.05
N PRO A 103 -22.25 13.61 7.04
CA PRO A 103 -22.17 12.73 8.16
C PRO A 103 -21.48 13.42 9.36
N LEU A 104 -22.12 13.41 10.52
CA LEU A 104 -21.59 14.02 11.74
C LEU A 104 -20.30 13.37 12.24
N GLN A 105 -20.11 12.09 11.96
CA GLN A 105 -19.08 11.26 12.58
C GLN A 105 -18.02 10.71 11.63
N GLU A 106 -18.11 11.02 10.33
CA GLU A 106 -17.19 10.54 9.30
C GLU A 106 -15.72 10.91 9.58
N TYR A 107 -15.51 11.87 10.46
CA TYR A 107 -14.20 12.48 10.70
C TYR A 107 -13.60 12.16 12.07
N SER A 108 -14.19 11.25 12.82
CA SER A 108 -13.55 10.74 14.04
C SER A 108 -12.53 9.67 13.70
N MET A 109 -11.39 9.75 14.37
CA MET A 109 -10.30 8.80 14.26
C MET A 109 -10.12 8.10 15.60
N GLY A 110 -10.20 6.78 15.59
CA GLY A 110 -9.93 5.94 16.76
C GLY A 110 -8.51 5.42 16.76
N TYR A 111 -8.07 5.01 17.93
CA TYR A 111 -6.78 4.39 18.15
C TYR A 111 -6.95 2.97 18.68
N ALA A 112 -6.20 2.03 18.13
CA ALA A 112 -6.16 0.65 18.59
C ALA A 112 -4.75 0.08 18.49
N THR A 113 -4.44 -0.93 19.29
CA THR A 113 -3.14 -1.60 19.31
C THR A 113 -3.27 -3.11 19.28
N SER A 114 -2.25 -3.79 18.76
CA SER A 114 -2.17 -5.25 18.72
C SER A 114 -0.72 -5.72 18.78
N HIS A 115 -0.44 -6.83 19.47
CA HIS A 115 0.88 -7.47 19.42
C HIS A 115 1.06 -8.40 18.21
N ASP A 116 -0.04 -8.94 17.71
CA ASP A 116 -0.05 -9.99 16.69
C ASP A 116 -0.74 -9.58 15.37
N GLY A 117 -1.32 -8.38 15.31
CA GLY A 117 -2.12 -7.92 14.17
C GLY A 117 -3.53 -8.51 14.10
N VAL A 118 -3.86 -9.45 14.97
CA VAL A 118 -5.11 -10.21 14.99
C VAL A 118 -6.02 -9.77 16.14
N ARG A 119 -5.47 -9.69 17.35
CA ARG A 119 -6.21 -9.30 18.55
C ARG A 119 -5.95 -7.83 18.84
N TRP A 120 -6.95 -6.99 18.64
CA TRP A 120 -6.85 -5.54 18.79
C TRP A 120 -7.52 -5.06 20.06
N GLY A 121 -6.77 -4.30 20.85
CA GLY A 121 -7.27 -3.56 22.01
C GLY A 121 -7.64 -2.12 21.63
N LYS A 122 -8.80 -1.65 22.08
CA LYS A 122 -9.28 -0.28 21.95
C LYS A 122 -9.20 0.39 23.34
N PRO A 123 -8.15 1.16 23.66
CA PRO A 123 -8.01 1.78 24.97
C PRO A 123 -9.05 2.88 25.19
N LYS A 124 -9.56 3.01 26.42
CA LYS A 124 -10.40 4.15 26.82
C LYS A 124 -9.50 5.37 27.01
N LEU A 125 -9.52 6.29 26.05
CA LEU A 125 -8.65 7.46 26.04
C LEU A 125 -9.21 8.66 26.81
N SER A 126 -10.52 8.74 26.97
CA SER A 126 -11.23 9.84 27.66
C SER A 126 -11.01 11.23 27.07
N LEU A 127 -10.60 11.32 25.80
CA LEU A 127 -10.26 12.58 25.12
C LEU A 127 -11.49 13.27 24.52
N TYR A 128 -12.36 12.50 23.88
CA TYR A 128 -13.50 13.04 23.15
C TYR A 128 -14.79 12.37 23.60
N GLU A 129 -15.83 13.19 23.76
CA GLU A 129 -17.16 12.71 24.12
C GLU A 129 -17.88 12.15 22.89
N PHE A 130 -18.58 11.04 23.06
CA PHE A 130 -19.53 10.48 22.13
C PHE A 130 -20.80 10.09 22.88
N GLU A 131 -21.95 10.68 22.51
CA GLU A 131 -23.26 10.45 23.13
C GLU A 131 -23.24 10.50 24.67
N GLY A 132 -22.58 11.54 25.23
CA GLY A 132 -22.52 11.77 26.68
C GLY A 132 -21.43 10.97 27.41
N SER A 133 -20.66 10.12 26.72
CA SER A 133 -19.60 9.33 27.34
C SER A 133 -18.23 9.62 26.70
N LYS A 134 -17.20 9.68 27.54
CA LYS A 134 -15.79 9.72 27.11
C LYS A 134 -15.10 8.35 27.18
N GLU A 135 -15.82 7.31 27.53
CA GLU A 135 -15.29 5.95 27.64
C GLU A 135 -15.09 5.30 26.29
N ASN A 136 -14.35 5.94 25.40
CA ASN A 136 -14.08 5.52 24.04
C ASN A 136 -12.60 5.70 23.67
N ASN A 137 -12.22 5.24 22.49
CA ASN A 137 -10.87 5.31 21.95
C ASN A 137 -10.70 6.34 20.81
N ILE A 138 -11.56 7.37 20.76
CA ILE A 138 -11.42 8.46 19.81
C ILE A 138 -10.21 9.30 20.19
N CYS A 139 -9.20 9.38 19.30
CA CYS A 139 -7.97 10.15 19.51
C CYS A 139 -7.94 11.47 18.71
N SER A 140 -8.86 11.67 17.76
CA SER A 140 -8.97 12.91 16.99
C SER A 140 -10.35 13.10 16.37
N ARG A 141 -10.77 14.38 16.23
CA ARG A 141 -11.93 14.78 15.41
C ARG A 141 -11.53 15.19 14.00
N ALA A 142 -10.24 15.07 13.66
CA ALA A 142 -9.71 15.24 12.33
C ALA A 142 -9.27 13.88 11.77
N TRP A 143 -9.04 13.81 10.48
CA TRP A 143 -8.63 12.58 9.80
C TRP A 143 -7.49 12.84 8.82
N GLY A 144 -6.72 11.83 8.52
CA GLY A 144 -5.57 11.89 7.62
C GLY A 144 -4.53 10.83 7.96
N SER A 145 -3.30 11.07 7.56
CA SER A 145 -2.20 10.13 7.62
C SER A 145 -1.27 10.44 8.79
N VAL A 146 -0.86 9.41 9.52
CA VAL A 146 0.05 9.48 10.67
C VAL A 146 1.41 8.91 10.30
N LEU A 147 2.48 9.56 10.72
CA LEU A 147 3.87 9.13 10.60
C LEU A 147 4.52 9.07 11.98
N LYS A 148 5.17 7.95 12.33
CA LYS A 148 6.16 7.91 13.40
C LYS A 148 7.53 8.21 12.79
N ASP A 149 8.08 9.36 13.11
CA ASP A 149 9.36 9.82 12.57
C ASP A 149 10.50 9.49 13.54
N LEU A 150 11.21 8.41 13.27
CA LEU A 150 12.29 7.93 14.15
C LEU A 150 13.52 8.86 14.14
N ALA A 151 13.69 9.69 13.13
CA ALA A 151 14.77 10.65 13.05
C ALA A 151 14.43 12.04 13.62
N GLU A 152 13.20 12.23 14.10
CA GLU A 152 12.84 13.46 14.83
C GLU A 152 13.53 13.49 16.19
N GLU A 153 14.27 14.56 16.45
CA GLU A 153 15.03 14.72 17.69
C GLU A 153 14.16 15.16 18.86
N ASP A 154 13.11 15.96 18.58
CA ASP A 154 12.17 16.43 19.60
C ASP A 154 11.14 15.32 19.89
N PRO A 155 11.18 14.69 21.09
CA PRO A 155 10.23 13.64 21.44
C PRO A 155 8.77 14.09 21.36
N ALA A 156 8.49 15.37 21.57
CA ALA A 156 7.13 15.93 21.49
C ALA A 156 6.57 15.95 20.07
N LYS A 157 7.44 15.78 19.05
CA LYS A 157 7.09 15.75 17.62
C LYS A 157 7.34 14.40 16.95
N ARG A 158 7.66 13.38 17.74
CA ARG A 158 7.96 12.01 17.27
C ARG A 158 6.88 11.46 16.34
N TYR A 159 5.62 11.73 16.65
CA TYR A 159 4.51 11.45 15.75
C TYR A 159 4.06 12.73 15.06
N LYS A 160 3.86 12.62 13.76
CA LYS A 160 3.37 13.67 12.87
C LYS A 160 2.07 13.22 12.24
N PHE A 161 1.08 14.12 12.20
CA PHE A 161 -0.24 13.82 11.65
C PHE A 161 -0.65 14.95 10.70
N ILE A 162 -0.66 14.66 9.40
CA ILE A 162 -1.26 15.58 8.43
C ILE A 162 -2.74 15.29 8.41
N SER A 163 -3.50 16.24 8.91
CA SER A 163 -4.93 16.11 9.13
C SER A 163 -5.73 17.09 8.30
N LYS A 164 -6.89 16.62 7.89
CA LYS A 164 -8.00 17.46 7.41
C LYS A 164 -8.90 17.73 8.61
N GLY A 165 -8.90 18.97 9.08
CA GLY A 165 -9.47 19.36 10.36
C GLY A 165 -10.98 19.38 10.42
N PRO A 166 -11.57 19.51 11.63
CA PRO A 166 -13.01 19.58 11.84
C PRO A 166 -13.59 20.92 11.40
N ASP A 167 -12.74 21.94 11.22
CA ASP A 167 -13.20 23.28 10.88
C ASP A 167 -13.70 23.30 9.43
N ARG A 168 -14.97 23.64 9.29
CA ARG A 168 -15.65 23.74 7.99
C ARG A 168 -15.82 25.20 7.61
N ASP A 169 -15.66 25.49 6.33
CA ASP A 169 -16.07 26.80 5.83
C ASP A 169 -17.61 26.95 5.83
N GLN A 170 -18.08 28.13 5.47
CA GLN A 170 -19.51 28.44 5.35
C GLN A 170 -20.27 27.52 4.39
N TYR A 171 -19.56 26.74 3.58
CA TYR A 171 -20.11 25.76 2.63
C TYR A 171 -20.01 24.32 3.17
N GLY A 172 -19.62 24.14 4.43
CA GLY A 172 -19.40 22.83 5.03
C GLY A 172 -18.21 22.06 4.46
N ILE A 173 -17.25 22.73 3.82
CA ILE A 173 -16.06 22.12 3.22
C ILE A 173 -14.89 22.26 4.18
N TYR A 174 -14.21 21.15 4.45
CA TYR A 174 -12.99 21.17 5.24
C TYR A 174 -11.86 21.80 4.42
N ARG A 175 -11.29 22.87 4.95
CA ARG A 175 -10.18 23.60 4.31
C ARG A 175 -8.93 23.66 5.16
N ASP A 176 -9.01 23.22 6.40
CA ASP A 176 -7.91 23.32 7.34
C ASP A 176 -7.07 22.05 7.31
N ILE A 177 -6.01 22.06 6.49
CA ILE A 177 -4.99 21.01 6.48
C ILE A 177 -3.88 21.43 7.42
N ARG A 178 -3.55 20.56 8.40
CA ARG A 178 -2.54 20.85 9.41
C ARG A 178 -1.57 19.72 9.61
N LEU A 179 -0.34 20.09 9.96
CA LEU A 179 0.62 19.18 10.57
C LEU A 179 0.46 19.27 12.08
N ASN A 180 0.03 18.19 12.72
CA ASN A 180 -0.07 18.08 14.16
C ASN A 180 1.04 17.19 14.69
N PHE A 181 1.40 17.37 15.95
CA PHE A 181 2.49 16.65 16.60
C PHE A 181 2.01 15.91 17.84
N SER A 182 2.69 14.82 18.16
CA SER A 182 2.46 14.06 19.38
C SER A 182 3.73 13.31 19.80
N SER A 183 3.87 13.09 21.09
CA SER A 183 4.92 12.22 21.64
C SER A 183 4.53 10.75 21.63
N ASP A 184 3.22 10.43 21.63
CA ASP A 184 2.68 9.08 21.83
C ASP A 184 1.75 8.60 20.69
N GLY A 185 1.41 9.50 19.75
CA GLY A 185 0.47 9.21 18.65
C GLY A 185 -1.00 9.26 19.04
N VAL A 186 -1.32 9.65 20.26
CA VAL A 186 -2.69 9.71 20.81
C VAL A 186 -3.08 11.12 21.23
N HIS A 187 -2.21 11.81 21.95
CA HIS A 187 -2.42 13.19 22.41
C HIS A 187 -1.81 14.17 21.40
N TRP A 188 -2.67 14.80 20.61
CA TRP A 188 -2.24 15.63 19.49
C TRP A 188 -2.22 17.12 19.84
N ASN A 189 -1.07 17.74 19.63
CA ASN A 189 -0.90 19.19 19.68
C ASN A 189 -1.11 19.78 18.29
N LYS A 190 -1.98 20.80 18.19
CA LYS A 190 -2.27 21.50 16.93
C LYS A 190 -1.04 22.25 16.46
N GLY A 191 -0.56 21.93 15.28
CA GLY A 191 0.60 22.55 14.65
C GLY A 191 0.24 23.49 13.50
N PRO A 192 1.21 23.83 12.65
CA PRO A 192 1.03 24.81 11.57
C PRO A 192 0.02 24.33 10.53
N LYS A 193 -0.64 25.30 9.92
CA LYS A 193 -1.48 25.07 8.74
C LYS A 193 -0.59 24.83 7.53
N ILE A 194 -0.97 23.88 6.70
CA ILE A 194 -0.29 23.59 5.44
C ILE A 194 -1.08 24.24 4.32
N GLU A 195 -0.39 25.09 3.55
CA GLU A 195 -0.97 25.76 2.39
C GLU A 195 -0.15 25.42 1.14
N MET A 196 -0.85 25.00 0.11
CA MET A 196 -0.27 24.67 -1.18
C MET A 196 -1.18 25.20 -2.30
N PRO A 197 -0.73 26.19 -3.08
CA PRO A 197 -1.56 26.78 -4.15
C PRO A 197 -2.07 25.75 -5.17
N GLN A 198 -1.28 24.67 -5.39
CA GLN A 198 -1.56 23.65 -6.38
C GLN A 198 -2.65 22.64 -5.94
N TRP A 199 -3.22 22.75 -4.74
CA TRP A 199 -4.21 21.79 -4.27
C TRP A 199 -5.52 21.79 -5.07
N GLY A 200 -5.81 22.88 -5.78
CA GLY A 200 -7.00 22.94 -6.68
C GLY A 200 -8.34 22.85 -5.97
N GLY A 201 -8.36 23.00 -4.65
CA GLY A 201 -9.51 22.83 -3.76
C GLY A 201 -9.12 22.05 -2.50
N PRO A 202 -10.05 21.76 -1.57
CA PRO A 202 -9.73 20.99 -0.36
C PRO A 202 -9.39 19.55 -0.75
N PRO A 203 -8.12 19.15 -0.63
CA PRO A 203 -7.69 17.82 -1.05
C PRO A 203 -8.11 16.76 -0.05
N ASP A 204 -8.25 15.53 -0.51
CA ASP A 204 -8.22 14.37 0.36
C ASP A 204 -6.77 13.93 0.51
N ILE A 205 -6.30 13.82 1.75
CA ILE A 205 -4.98 13.30 2.07
C ILE A 205 -5.00 11.78 1.86
N VAL A 206 -4.04 11.29 1.07
CA VAL A 206 -3.96 9.88 0.69
C VAL A 206 -2.86 9.17 1.46
N ALA A 207 -1.65 9.72 1.46
CA ALA A 207 -0.52 9.18 2.20
C ALA A 207 0.46 10.29 2.62
N PHE A 208 1.07 10.10 3.79
CA PHE A 208 2.16 10.93 4.30
C PHE A 208 3.26 10.03 4.83
N TYR A 209 4.46 10.15 4.27
CA TYR A 209 5.58 9.30 4.64
C TYR A 209 6.90 10.04 4.59
N ARG A 210 7.91 9.46 5.20
CA ARG A 210 9.30 9.88 5.11
C ARG A 210 10.03 8.92 4.18
N ASP A 211 10.84 9.48 3.30
CA ASP A 211 11.67 8.74 2.36
C ASP A 211 13.14 8.99 2.67
N ASP A 212 13.74 8.06 3.39
CA ASP A 212 15.17 8.12 3.75
C ASP A 212 16.07 7.59 2.62
N GLN A 213 15.49 7.04 1.54
CA GLN A 213 16.21 6.61 0.34
C GLN A 213 16.40 7.76 -0.66
N ASP A 214 15.58 8.83 -0.59
CA ASP A 214 15.77 10.01 -1.44
C ASP A 214 17.05 10.74 -1.02
N THR A 215 17.99 10.87 -1.95
CA THR A 215 19.28 11.52 -1.71
C THR A 215 19.18 13.04 -1.57
N ASP A 216 18.05 13.63 -2.02
CA ASP A 216 17.77 15.05 -1.85
C ASP A 216 17.08 15.31 -0.51
N SER A 217 17.80 15.90 0.44
CA SER A 217 17.26 16.24 1.76
C SER A 217 16.07 17.20 1.73
N GLN A 218 15.89 17.96 0.64
CA GLN A 218 14.72 18.82 0.44
C GLN A 218 13.45 18.01 0.14
N ARG A 219 13.58 16.74 -0.18
CA ARG A 219 12.51 15.83 -0.57
C ARG A 219 12.22 14.74 0.46
N ARG A 220 12.75 14.88 1.66
CA ARG A 220 12.68 13.89 2.75
C ARG A 220 11.27 13.47 3.12
N TYR A 221 10.33 14.40 3.23
CA TYR A 221 8.93 14.10 3.47
C TYR A 221 8.14 14.14 2.18
N LYS A 222 7.23 13.19 2.02
CA LYS A 222 6.36 13.07 0.86
C LYS A 222 4.90 13.12 1.30
N LEU A 223 4.09 13.83 0.54
CA LEU A 223 2.65 13.94 0.74
C LEU A 223 1.92 13.62 -0.55
N VAL A 224 1.03 12.64 -0.49
CA VAL A 224 0.15 12.33 -1.61
C VAL A 224 -1.26 12.79 -1.29
N TRP A 225 -1.85 13.51 -2.24
CA TRP A 225 -3.25 13.93 -2.16
C TRP A 225 -3.98 13.65 -3.46
N GLN A 226 -5.30 13.63 -3.39
CA GLN A 226 -6.11 13.44 -4.60
C GLN A 226 -6.86 14.70 -5.01
N THR A 227 -6.96 14.87 -6.32
CA THR A 227 -7.82 15.84 -6.99
C THR A 227 -8.69 15.13 -8.03
N LYS A 228 -9.44 15.87 -8.84
CA LYS A 228 -10.32 15.31 -9.85
C LYS A 228 -10.01 15.89 -11.21
N ASP A 229 -9.66 15.05 -12.16
CA ASP A 229 -9.60 15.39 -13.58
C ASP A 229 -10.87 14.91 -14.27
N LYS A 230 -11.88 15.78 -14.29
CA LYS A 230 -13.17 15.44 -14.87
C LYS A 230 -13.16 15.39 -16.39
N ALA A 231 -12.18 16.02 -17.03
CA ALA A 231 -12.05 16.08 -18.48
C ALA A 231 -11.54 14.78 -19.08
N ASN A 232 -10.64 14.09 -18.36
CA ASN A 232 -9.93 12.91 -18.86
C ASN A 232 -10.31 11.62 -18.11
N LYS A 233 -11.47 11.57 -17.48
CA LYS A 233 -11.92 10.37 -16.77
C LYS A 233 -12.36 9.27 -17.72
N PRO A 234 -11.93 8.03 -17.53
CA PRO A 234 -12.23 6.92 -18.45
C PRO A 234 -13.61 6.28 -18.24
N GLY A 235 -14.36 6.66 -17.19
CA GLY A 235 -15.60 6.01 -16.82
C GLY A 235 -16.59 6.92 -16.09
N PRO A 236 -17.61 6.36 -15.46
CA PRO A 236 -18.65 7.12 -14.76
C PRO A 236 -18.18 7.74 -13.45
N GLY A 237 -16.99 7.42 -12.99
CA GLY A 237 -16.38 7.93 -11.78
C GLY A 237 -16.10 9.42 -11.76
N SER A 238 -15.48 9.89 -10.69
CA SER A 238 -15.14 11.31 -10.53
C SER A 238 -13.80 11.70 -11.14
N GLY A 239 -13.06 10.74 -11.73
CA GLY A 239 -11.75 10.97 -12.35
C GLY A 239 -10.72 11.40 -11.31
N ARG A 240 -10.58 10.64 -10.22
CA ARG A 240 -9.61 10.95 -9.18
C ARG A 240 -8.20 10.66 -9.67
N VAL A 241 -7.31 11.64 -9.45
CA VAL A 241 -5.89 11.54 -9.77
C VAL A 241 -5.09 11.78 -8.51
N LYS A 242 -3.88 11.22 -8.45
CA LYS A 242 -2.97 11.37 -7.32
C LYS A 242 -1.85 12.31 -7.65
N ASN A 243 -1.59 13.20 -6.72
CA ASN A 243 -0.54 14.21 -6.83
C ASN A 243 0.44 14.02 -5.67
N LEU A 244 1.69 14.38 -5.91
CA LEU A 244 2.81 14.28 -4.97
C LEU A 244 3.36 15.67 -4.66
N ALA A 245 3.70 15.90 -3.41
CA ALA A 245 4.57 16.98 -2.98
C ALA A 245 5.66 16.45 -2.06
N TRP A 246 6.72 17.22 -1.93
CA TRP A 246 7.82 16.93 -1.02
C TRP A 246 8.18 18.14 -0.16
N SER A 247 8.86 17.86 0.95
CA SER A 247 9.27 18.85 1.94
C SER A 247 10.51 18.38 2.69
N SER A 248 11.33 19.33 3.13
CA SER A 248 12.44 19.04 4.06
C SER A 248 12.00 19.02 5.53
N ASP A 249 10.90 19.71 5.88
CA ASP A 249 10.46 19.99 7.25
C ASP A 249 9.01 19.53 7.56
N ALA A 250 8.31 18.95 6.57
CA ALA A 250 6.90 18.60 6.60
C ALA A 250 5.93 19.80 6.79
N VAL A 251 6.41 21.03 6.74
CA VAL A 251 5.63 22.28 6.88
C VAL A 251 5.52 23.02 5.57
N THR A 252 6.68 23.23 4.91
CA THR A 252 6.77 23.93 3.63
C THR A 252 6.84 22.90 2.50
N TRP A 253 5.85 22.93 1.61
CA TRP A 253 5.68 21.90 0.59
C TRP A 253 5.87 22.42 -0.82
N THR A 254 6.52 21.63 -1.65
CA THR A 254 6.69 21.87 -3.09
C THR A 254 5.98 20.75 -3.86
N ALA A 255 5.04 21.11 -4.74
CA ALA A 255 4.37 20.14 -5.59
C ALA A 255 5.33 19.57 -6.64
N CYS A 256 5.23 18.27 -6.89
CA CYS A 256 5.97 17.60 -7.95
C CYS A 256 5.59 18.19 -9.32
N PRO A 257 6.55 18.62 -10.15
CA PRO A 257 6.25 19.14 -11.49
C PRO A 257 5.61 18.11 -12.43
N ALA A 258 5.83 16.80 -12.18
CA ALA A 258 5.29 15.72 -12.98
C ALA A 258 3.87 15.28 -12.55
N ASN A 259 3.22 16.01 -11.63
CA ASN A 259 1.85 15.68 -11.23
C ASN A 259 0.88 15.70 -12.41
N PRO A 260 -0.10 14.76 -12.42
CA PRO A 260 -0.35 13.72 -11.43
C PRO A 260 0.54 12.50 -11.57
N ILE A 261 0.93 11.86 -10.45
CA ILE A 261 1.76 10.64 -10.41
C ILE A 261 0.96 9.35 -10.67
N LEU A 262 -0.36 9.38 -10.54
CA LEU A 262 -1.25 8.28 -10.88
C LEU A 262 -2.59 8.83 -11.37
N THR A 263 -3.03 8.33 -12.51
CA THR A 263 -4.34 8.61 -13.12
C THR A 263 -5.06 7.28 -13.36
N PRO A 264 -6.41 7.25 -13.41
CA PRO A 264 -7.11 6.11 -13.98
C PRO A 264 -6.59 5.84 -15.39
N ASN A 265 -6.39 4.58 -15.72
CA ASN A 265 -5.64 4.21 -16.92
C ASN A 265 -6.51 4.12 -18.18
N ASP A 266 -7.69 3.45 -18.05
CA ASP A 266 -8.53 3.12 -19.20
C ASP A 266 -9.96 2.75 -18.79
N SER A 267 -10.69 2.13 -19.70
CA SER A 267 -12.06 1.66 -19.46
C SER A 267 -12.16 0.51 -18.45
N THR A 268 -11.06 -0.14 -18.09
CA THR A 268 -11.02 -1.23 -17.11
C THR A 268 -10.59 -0.75 -15.73
N GLU A 269 -9.62 0.18 -15.65
CA GLU A 269 -9.27 0.92 -14.43
C GLU A 269 -9.90 2.33 -14.49
N GLN A 270 -11.15 2.42 -14.06
CA GLN A 270 -11.96 3.63 -14.25
C GLN A 270 -11.82 4.65 -13.13
N GLU A 271 -11.32 4.22 -11.98
CA GLU A 271 -11.18 5.06 -10.79
C GLU A 271 -10.13 4.47 -9.85
N ASN A 272 -9.48 5.33 -9.08
CA ASN A 272 -8.69 4.92 -7.92
C ASN A 272 -8.93 5.93 -6.78
N HIS A 273 -9.14 5.47 -5.54
CA HIS A 273 -9.42 6.36 -4.43
C HIS A 273 -8.22 6.52 -3.51
N PHE A 274 -7.68 5.44 -2.99
CA PHE A 274 -6.61 5.46 -2.02
C PHE A 274 -5.48 4.51 -2.41
N LEU A 275 -4.32 4.75 -1.85
CA LEU A 275 -3.14 3.97 -2.10
C LEU A 275 -2.22 4.02 -0.88
N SER A 276 -1.26 3.10 -0.84
CA SER A 276 -0.11 3.16 0.04
C SER A 276 1.15 3.35 -0.79
N ILE A 277 2.10 4.11 -0.27
CA ILE A 277 3.44 4.19 -0.84
C ILE A 277 4.44 3.85 0.25
N HIS A 278 5.38 2.97 -0.10
CA HIS A 278 6.40 2.50 0.80
C HIS A 278 7.78 2.53 0.14
N PRO A 279 8.72 3.36 0.62
CA PRO A 279 10.12 3.27 0.22
C PRO A 279 10.71 1.94 0.66
N TYR A 280 11.25 1.16 -0.28
CA TYR A 280 11.68 -0.20 -0.03
C TYR A 280 12.84 -0.61 -0.94
N ARG A 281 14.04 -0.88 -0.40
CA ARG A 281 15.22 -1.39 -1.11
C ARG A 281 15.53 -0.65 -2.43
N GLY A 282 15.55 0.67 -2.38
CA GLY A 282 15.80 1.52 -3.55
C GLY A 282 14.61 1.69 -4.51
N TRP A 283 13.46 1.16 -4.14
CA TRP A 283 12.20 1.33 -4.84
C TRP A 283 11.21 2.16 -4.04
N SER A 284 10.26 2.73 -4.72
CA SER A 284 9.01 3.24 -4.15
C SER A 284 7.88 2.29 -4.57
N ILE A 285 7.42 1.46 -3.65
CA ILE A 285 6.37 0.47 -3.88
C ILE A 285 5.02 1.13 -3.65
N MET A 286 4.13 1.06 -4.63
CA MET A 286 2.77 1.57 -4.54
C MET A 286 1.77 0.42 -4.60
N LEU A 287 0.95 0.29 -3.56
CA LEU A 287 -0.25 -0.54 -3.59
C LEU A 287 -1.43 0.38 -3.80
N TYR A 288 -2.12 0.24 -4.93
CA TYR A 288 -3.18 1.16 -5.29
C TYR A 288 -4.51 0.46 -5.49
N GLU A 289 -5.57 1.18 -5.25
CA GLU A 289 -6.94 0.77 -5.47
C GLU A 289 -7.23 0.79 -6.98
N TYR A 290 -7.37 -0.39 -7.58
CA TYR A 290 -7.80 -0.57 -8.95
C TYR A 290 -9.32 -0.67 -8.95
N GLY A 291 -9.98 0.36 -9.43
CA GLY A 291 -11.41 0.50 -9.29
C GLY A 291 -12.15 0.57 -10.61
N TRP A 292 -13.32 -0.01 -10.63
CA TRP A 292 -14.23 0.02 -11.77
C TRP A 292 -15.67 0.16 -11.32
N TYR A 293 -16.53 0.54 -12.27
CA TYR A 293 -17.95 0.68 -12.07
C TYR A 293 -18.69 -0.33 -12.92
N HIS A 294 -19.71 -0.93 -12.36
CA HIS A 294 -20.65 -1.73 -13.14
C HIS A 294 -22.09 -1.18 -13.00
N PRO A 295 -22.92 -1.33 -14.04
CA PRO A 295 -24.27 -0.79 -14.02
C PRO A 295 -25.14 -1.54 -12.99
N THR A 296 -25.88 -0.77 -12.19
CA THR A 296 -26.82 -1.30 -11.22
C THR A 296 -28.22 -1.28 -11.80
N PRO A 297 -29.06 -2.30 -11.58
CA PRO A 297 -30.46 -2.27 -12.00
C PRO A 297 -31.22 -1.06 -11.45
N ARG A 298 -32.05 -0.42 -12.28
CA ARG A 298 -32.81 0.79 -11.96
C ARG A 298 -33.70 0.71 -10.70
N ALA A 299 -34.06 -0.48 -10.24
CA ALA A 299 -34.81 -0.69 -9.00
C ALA A 299 -34.19 -0.01 -7.76
N HIS A 300 -32.93 0.40 -7.86
CA HIS A 300 -32.18 1.08 -6.81
C HIS A 300 -32.09 2.59 -6.99
N SER A 301 -32.72 3.15 -8.04
CA SER A 301 -32.55 4.55 -8.42
C SER A 301 -33.42 5.56 -7.64
N ALA A 302 -34.51 5.12 -7.01
CA ALA A 302 -35.33 5.98 -6.14
C ALA A 302 -34.83 5.85 -4.69
N ARG A 303 -33.96 6.73 -4.29
CA ARG A 303 -33.33 6.69 -2.95
C ARG A 303 -33.89 7.79 -2.08
N ARG A 304 -34.77 7.42 -1.16
CA ARG A 304 -35.13 8.27 -0.03
C ARG A 304 -34.13 8.07 1.10
N TYR A 305 -33.41 9.11 1.41
CA TYR A 305 -32.56 9.17 2.57
C TYR A 305 -33.22 10.09 3.60
N ASN A 306 -33.59 9.55 4.77
CA ASN A 306 -34.31 10.29 5.81
C ASN A 306 -35.54 11.07 5.31
N GLY A 307 -36.27 10.52 4.34
CA GLY A 307 -37.46 11.17 3.75
C GLY A 307 -37.16 12.17 2.65
N LEU A 308 -35.90 12.45 2.34
CA LEU A 308 -35.50 13.29 1.21
C LEU A 308 -35.22 12.45 -0.04
N ASP A 309 -35.73 12.88 -1.19
CA ASP A 309 -35.38 12.31 -2.48
C ASP A 309 -33.98 12.82 -2.86
N LEU A 310 -32.96 11.98 -2.72
CA LEU A 310 -31.63 12.31 -3.23
C LEU A 310 -31.63 12.10 -4.74
N VAL A 311 -31.92 13.15 -5.48
CA VAL A 311 -31.63 13.20 -6.92
C VAL A 311 -30.10 13.37 -7.05
N MET A 312 -29.42 12.30 -7.37
CA MET A 312 -28.03 12.37 -7.78
C MET A 312 -27.96 13.02 -9.16
N ASN A 313 -27.29 14.15 -9.22
CA ASN A 313 -27.17 15.07 -10.35
C ASN A 313 -27.05 14.39 -11.73
N GLY A 314 -28.04 14.62 -12.58
CA GLY A 314 -27.99 14.36 -14.01
C GLY A 314 -29.05 13.38 -14.48
N GLU A 315 -29.93 13.83 -15.38
CA GLU A 315 -31.05 13.10 -15.96
C GLU A 315 -30.73 11.77 -16.66
N ASN A 316 -29.42 11.42 -16.77
CA ASN A 316 -28.93 10.20 -17.40
C ASN A 316 -27.83 9.48 -16.58
N ALA A 317 -27.65 9.78 -15.31
CA ALA A 317 -26.72 9.02 -14.50
C ALA A 317 -27.31 7.63 -14.24
N GLY A 318 -26.95 6.67 -15.05
CA GLY A 318 -27.04 5.28 -14.67
C GLY A 318 -26.32 5.12 -13.31
N TYR A 319 -26.95 4.44 -12.37
CA TYR A 319 -26.28 4.15 -11.11
C TYR A 319 -25.23 3.09 -11.37
N PHE A 320 -24.00 3.42 -10.99
CA PHE A 320 -22.90 2.50 -11.09
C PHE A 320 -22.40 2.20 -9.68
N ASP A 321 -22.33 0.94 -9.37
CA ASP A 321 -21.70 0.48 -8.14
C ASP A 321 -20.20 0.40 -8.37
N TYR A 322 -19.44 0.95 -7.43
CA TYR A 322 -17.98 0.97 -7.48
C TYR A 322 -17.40 -0.24 -6.74
N CYS A 323 -16.56 -0.96 -7.44
CA CYS A 323 -15.80 -2.09 -6.94
C CYS A 323 -14.30 -1.80 -7.01
N SER A 324 -13.51 -2.40 -6.14
CA SER A 324 -12.05 -2.33 -6.24
C SER A 324 -11.36 -3.53 -5.64
N ASP A 325 -10.20 -3.84 -6.19
CA ASP A 325 -9.17 -4.69 -5.59
C ASP A 325 -7.85 -3.90 -5.46
N ILE A 326 -6.80 -4.52 -4.92
CA ILE A 326 -5.51 -3.85 -4.70
C ILE A 326 -4.48 -4.41 -5.69
N ARG A 327 -3.81 -3.51 -6.40
CA ARG A 327 -2.80 -3.80 -7.42
C ARG A 327 -1.46 -3.16 -7.09
N LEU A 328 -0.44 -3.52 -7.86
CA LEU A 328 0.96 -3.13 -7.66
C LEU A 328 1.41 -2.14 -8.73
N ALA A 329 2.06 -1.08 -8.29
CA ALA A 329 2.91 -0.24 -9.12
C ALA A 329 4.23 0.02 -8.39
N ALA A 330 5.27 0.33 -9.12
CA ALA A 330 6.58 0.62 -8.55
C ALA A 330 7.28 1.74 -9.31
N SER A 331 8.18 2.43 -8.63
CA SER A 331 8.99 3.50 -9.18
C SER A 331 10.40 3.45 -8.61
N ARG A 332 11.41 3.77 -9.42
CA ARG A 332 12.81 3.91 -8.96
C ARG A 332 13.11 5.31 -8.42
N ASP A 333 12.34 6.31 -8.81
CA ASP A 333 12.55 7.71 -8.44
C ASP A 333 11.45 8.29 -7.53
N GLY A 334 10.42 7.48 -7.22
CA GLY A 334 9.28 7.87 -6.42
C GLY A 334 8.31 8.84 -7.12
N VAL A 335 8.45 9.04 -8.43
CA VAL A 335 7.64 9.95 -9.26
C VAL A 335 6.99 9.22 -10.42
N ASP A 336 7.79 8.53 -11.24
CA ASP A 336 7.32 7.80 -12.41
C ASP A 336 6.97 6.35 -12.03
N TYR A 337 5.68 6.11 -11.80
CA TYR A 337 5.17 4.80 -11.40
C TYR A 337 4.74 3.97 -12.59
N THR A 338 5.30 2.77 -12.70
CA THR A 338 4.88 1.74 -13.66
C THR A 338 3.96 0.74 -12.97
N ARG A 339 2.79 0.48 -13.56
CA ARG A 339 1.90 -0.61 -13.14
C ARG A 339 2.53 -1.95 -13.47
N ILE A 340 2.61 -2.83 -12.47
CA ILE A 340 3.24 -4.14 -12.61
C ILE A 340 2.14 -5.17 -12.88
N GLU A 341 2.18 -5.81 -14.05
CA GLU A 341 1.16 -6.79 -14.46
C GLU A 341 -0.26 -6.36 -14.06
N PRO A 342 -0.80 -5.27 -14.65
CA PRO A 342 -1.98 -4.56 -14.13
C PRO A 342 -3.26 -5.40 -14.12
N GLN A 343 -3.27 -6.59 -14.71
CA GLN A 343 -4.39 -7.53 -14.62
C GLN A 343 -4.31 -8.47 -13.40
N GLN A 344 -3.15 -8.52 -12.72
CA GLN A 344 -2.92 -9.34 -11.55
C GLN A 344 -3.17 -8.55 -10.26
N ARG A 345 -3.51 -9.24 -9.18
CA ARG A 345 -3.93 -8.65 -7.91
C ARG A 345 -2.94 -8.95 -6.82
N VAL A 346 -2.69 -7.95 -5.98
CA VAL A 346 -1.99 -8.16 -4.70
C VAL A 346 -2.99 -8.59 -3.63
N ILE A 347 -4.18 -7.98 -3.58
CA ILE A 347 -5.26 -8.42 -2.70
C ILE A 347 -6.54 -8.50 -3.52
N SER A 348 -7.04 -9.70 -3.73
CA SER A 348 -8.33 -9.96 -4.39
C SER A 348 -9.50 -9.65 -3.45
N ARG A 349 -10.65 -9.30 -4.01
CA ARG A 349 -11.91 -9.29 -3.27
C ARG A 349 -12.24 -10.70 -2.78
N GLY A 350 -13.01 -10.79 -1.70
CA GLY A 350 -13.58 -12.06 -1.25
C GLY A 350 -14.65 -12.60 -2.19
N GLU A 351 -15.00 -13.87 -2.01
CA GLU A 351 -16.11 -14.49 -2.72
C GLU A 351 -17.45 -13.80 -2.41
N ALA A 352 -18.43 -14.01 -3.28
CA ALA A 352 -19.76 -13.41 -3.12
C ALA A 352 -20.35 -13.73 -1.74
N GLY A 353 -20.72 -12.69 -1.00
CA GLY A 353 -21.22 -12.79 0.37
C GLY A 353 -20.15 -12.68 1.46
N ALA A 354 -18.87 -12.69 1.12
CA ALA A 354 -17.81 -12.41 2.07
C ALA A 354 -17.83 -10.95 2.55
N TRP A 355 -17.22 -10.71 3.71
CA TRP A 355 -17.19 -9.38 4.33
C TRP A 355 -16.42 -8.33 3.51
N ASP A 356 -15.58 -8.78 2.59
CA ASP A 356 -14.72 -7.98 1.70
C ASP A 356 -14.98 -8.26 0.20
N ALA A 357 -16.18 -8.71 -0.13
CA ALA A 357 -16.55 -9.09 -1.51
C ALA A 357 -16.75 -7.90 -2.46
N GLY A 358 -16.99 -6.69 -1.95
CA GLY A 358 -17.38 -5.56 -2.79
C GLY A 358 -16.25 -4.58 -3.09
N LEU A 359 -15.64 -4.04 -2.06
CA LEU A 359 -14.70 -2.93 -2.15
C LEU A 359 -13.54 -3.14 -1.18
N LEU A 360 -12.33 -2.98 -1.66
CA LEU A 360 -11.11 -2.96 -0.84
C LEU A 360 -10.45 -1.58 -0.90
N VAL A 361 -9.95 -1.13 0.25
CA VAL A 361 -9.12 0.08 0.38
C VAL A 361 -7.94 -0.23 1.28
N VAL A 362 -6.74 -0.03 0.81
CA VAL A 362 -5.52 -0.29 1.59
C VAL A 362 -5.24 0.84 2.59
N SER A 363 -4.62 0.51 3.73
CA SER A 363 -4.00 1.50 4.63
C SER A 363 -2.96 2.32 3.88
N ASP A 364 -2.71 3.55 4.28
CA ASP A 364 -1.75 4.44 3.62
C ASP A 364 -0.29 3.95 3.74
N LYS A 365 -0.03 2.96 4.58
CA LYS A 365 1.28 2.32 4.80
C LYS A 365 1.17 0.82 4.86
N VAL A 366 2.27 0.15 4.55
CA VAL A 366 2.49 -1.24 4.93
C VAL A 366 3.17 -1.31 6.29
N ALA A 367 2.94 -2.38 7.04
CA ALA A 367 3.66 -2.66 8.26
C ALA A 367 4.62 -3.84 8.02
N ILE A 368 5.86 -3.73 8.46
CA ILE A 368 6.84 -4.82 8.35
C ILE A 368 7.14 -5.30 9.75
N LYS A 369 7.00 -6.59 9.96
CA LYS A 369 7.32 -7.24 11.23
C LYS A 369 8.00 -8.56 10.96
N ASP A 370 9.18 -8.73 11.53
CA ASP A 370 10.03 -9.88 11.28
C ASP A 370 10.30 -10.03 9.75
N ASP A 371 9.99 -11.18 9.17
CA ASP A 371 10.20 -11.47 7.74
C ASP A 371 8.90 -11.35 6.92
N GLU A 372 7.90 -10.63 7.42
CA GLU A 372 6.61 -10.47 6.76
C GLU A 372 6.22 -9.00 6.55
N ILE A 373 5.59 -8.74 5.41
CA ILE A 373 4.96 -7.48 5.04
C ILE A 373 3.45 -7.63 5.28
N TYR A 374 2.91 -6.85 6.20
CA TYR A 374 1.49 -6.83 6.55
C TYR A 374 0.79 -5.73 5.77
N LEU A 375 -0.19 -6.10 4.98
CA LEU A 375 -1.02 -5.23 4.16
C LEU A 375 -2.39 -5.11 4.83
N PHE A 376 -2.54 -4.11 5.69
CA PHE A 376 -3.84 -3.84 6.32
C PHE A 376 -4.78 -3.15 5.34
N TYR A 377 -6.03 -3.59 5.31
CA TYR A 377 -7.02 -3.04 4.40
C TYR A 377 -8.42 -2.95 5.03
N CYS A 378 -9.20 -2.04 4.50
CA CYS A 378 -10.64 -1.97 4.74
C CYS A 378 -11.36 -2.80 3.68
N GLY A 379 -12.23 -3.69 4.11
CA GLY A 379 -13.13 -4.44 3.24
C GLY A 379 -14.59 -4.07 3.50
N ASN A 380 -15.37 -4.03 2.43
CA ASN A 380 -16.82 -3.95 2.45
C ASN A 380 -17.40 -5.15 1.73
N GLY A 381 -18.40 -5.79 2.31
CA GLY A 381 -19.12 -6.91 1.66
C GLY A 381 -19.99 -6.49 0.48
N GLN A 382 -20.14 -5.19 0.26
CA GLN A 382 -20.93 -4.61 -0.83
C GLN A 382 -20.14 -3.50 -1.52
N GLU A 383 -20.47 -3.27 -2.76
CA GLU A 383 -19.94 -2.18 -3.57
C GLU A 383 -20.30 -0.81 -2.97
N SER A 384 -19.55 0.22 -3.35
CA SER A 384 -19.72 1.58 -2.81
C SER A 384 -21.15 2.14 -2.98
N GLY A 385 -21.87 1.77 -4.04
CA GLY A 385 -23.28 2.11 -4.24
C GLY A 385 -24.20 1.54 -3.16
N GLY A 386 -23.82 0.44 -2.51
CA GLY A 386 -24.53 -0.14 -1.37
C GLY A 386 -24.63 0.77 -0.15
N PHE A 387 -23.79 1.83 -0.06
CA PHE A 387 -23.86 2.84 0.99
C PHE A 387 -25.26 3.42 1.23
N TYR A 388 -26.01 3.61 0.19
CA TYR A 388 -27.34 4.19 0.27
C TYR A 388 -28.43 3.18 0.63
N ARG A 389 -28.11 1.89 0.73
CA ARG A 389 -29.03 0.83 1.18
C ARG A 389 -29.03 0.66 2.72
N ARG A 390 -28.63 1.67 3.48
CA ARG A 390 -28.43 1.65 4.95
C ARG A 390 -29.56 1.04 5.77
N ARG A 391 -30.79 1.11 5.33
CA ARG A 391 -31.92 0.50 6.04
C ARG A 391 -31.90 -1.04 6.09
N GLN A 392 -30.97 -1.68 5.37
CA GLN A 392 -30.86 -3.14 5.32
C GLN A 392 -29.58 -3.67 5.98
N GLY A 393 -28.88 -2.86 6.78
CA GLY A 393 -27.69 -3.32 7.52
C GLY A 393 -26.44 -3.57 6.64
N SER A 394 -26.35 -2.93 5.48
CA SER A 394 -25.55 -3.42 4.37
C SER A 394 -24.16 -2.81 4.20
N ARG A 395 -23.75 -1.75 4.92
CA ARG A 395 -22.41 -1.20 4.79
C ARG A 395 -21.61 -1.30 6.08
N VAL A 396 -21.21 -2.50 6.38
CA VAL A 396 -20.25 -2.75 7.45
C VAL A 396 -18.86 -2.72 6.85
N SER A 397 -18.04 -1.76 7.28
CA SER A 397 -16.63 -1.65 6.88
C SER A 397 -15.73 -2.18 7.99
N ARG A 398 -14.90 -3.14 7.68
CA ARG A 398 -14.05 -3.84 8.64
C ARG A 398 -12.59 -3.84 8.21
N MET A 399 -11.70 -3.99 9.16
CA MET A 399 -10.28 -4.14 8.90
C MET A 399 -9.89 -5.61 8.84
N GLY A 400 -9.18 -5.97 7.79
CA GLY A 400 -8.42 -7.21 7.69
C GLY A 400 -6.99 -6.92 7.28
N PHE A 401 -6.20 -7.98 7.17
CA PHE A 401 -4.88 -7.89 6.57
C PHE A 401 -4.56 -9.14 5.74
N ALA A 402 -3.61 -8.95 4.85
CA ALA A 402 -2.95 -10.02 4.10
C ALA A 402 -1.44 -9.88 4.25
N THR A 403 -0.68 -10.94 4.07
CA THR A 403 0.78 -10.92 4.20
C THR A 403 1.48 -11.37 2.94
N LEU A 404 2.66 -10.80 2.73
CA LEU A 404 3.69 -11.25 1.80
C LEU A 404 4.97 -11.51 2.60
N GLY A 405 5.77 -12.48 2.20
CA GLY A 405 7.15 -12.56 2.67
C GLY A 405 7.97 -11.35 2.23
N ILE A 406 9.04 -11.05 2.93
CA ILE A 406 10.00 -10.00 2.55
C ILE A 406 10.49 -10.24 1.12
N ASP A 407 10.53 -9.17 0.30
CA ASP A 407 10.94 -9.15 -1.10
C ASP A 407 10.00 -9.89 -2.08
N ARG A 408 8.88 -10.43 -1.63
CA ARG A 408 7.97 -11.27 -2.41
C ARG A 408 6.81 -10.49 -3.06
N PHE A 409 7.09 -9.35 -3.69
CA PHE A 409 6.08 -8.59 -4.45
C PHE A 409 5.79 -9.20 -5.82
N THR A 410 6.84 -9.70 -6.48
CA THR A 410 6.79 -10.36 -7.78
C THR A 410 7.73 -11.55 -7.79
N TYR A 411 7.53 -12.47 -8.73
CA TYR A 411 8.42 -13.60 -8.92
C TYR A 411 8.49 -14.01 -10.40
N LEU A 412 9.53 -14.76 -10.71
CA LEU A 412 9.66 -15.49 -11.98
C LEU A 412 9.21 -16.94 -11.75
N GLU A 413 8.42 -17.45 -12.68
CA GLU A 413 7.94 -18.83 -12.71
C GLU A 413 7.91 -19.36 -14.14
N THR A 414 7.91 -20.69 -14.33
CA THR A 414 7.74 -21.29 -15.64
C THR A 414 6.35 -21.00 -16.22
N CYS A 415 6.26 -20.87 -17.55
CA CYS A 415 4.98 -20.56 -18.19
C CYS A 415 3.95 -21.68 -18.07
N ASP A 416 4.40 -22.92 -17.99
CA ASP A 416 3.58 -24.14 -17.98
C ASP A 416 3.56 -24.87 -16.62
N GLY A 417 4.45 -24.53 -15.68
CA GLY A 417 4.54 -25.15 -14.36
C GLY A 417 5.21 -26.53 -14.29
N ASP A 418 5.52 -27.16 -15.43
CA ASP A 418 6.00 -28.54 -15.50
C ASP A 418 7.40 -28.69 -16.11
N SER A 419 7.85 -27.71 -16.89
CA SER A 419 9.15 -27.72 -17.56
C SER A 419 10.19 -26.91 -16.79
N TYR A 420 11.24 -26.47 -17.46
CA TYR A 420 12.15 -25.46 -16.93
C TYR A 420 12.14 -24.22 -17.82
N GLY A 421 12.57 -23.11 -17.24
CA GLY A 421 12.79 -21.87 -17.95
C GLY A 421 14.08 -21.19 -17.50
N GLU A 422 14.57 -20.27 -18.33
CA GLU A 422 15.81 -19.56 -18.06
C GLU A 422 15.61 -18.04 -17.99
N ALA A 423 16.23 -17.41 -16.99
CA ALA A 423 16.36 -15.96 -16.89
C ALA A 423 17.84 -15.59 -16.96
N LEU A 424 18.22 -14.80 -17.96
CA LEU A 424 19.56 -14.27 -18.14
C LEU A 424 19.58 -12.81 -17.67
N THR A 425 20.50 -12.47 -16.76
CA THR A 425 20.67 -11.08 -16.33
C THR A 425 21.36 -10.24 -17.40
N THR A 426 21.21 -8.92 -17.31
CA THR A 426 22.14 -7.99 -17.94
C THR A 426 23.53 -8.15 -17.33
N GLU A 427 24.53 -7.51 -17.97
CA GLU A 427 25.92 -7.53 -17.48
C GLU A 427 26.03 -6.93 -16.07
N ILE A 428 26.68 -7.66 -15.18
CA ILE A 428 26.93 -7.29 -13.79
C ILE A 428 28.43 -7.10 -13.61
N LYS A 429 28.85 -5.92 -13.15
CA LYS A 429 30.23 -5.64 -12.81
C LYS A 429 30.52 -6.13 -11.40
N VAL A 430 31.30 -7.17 -11.30
CA VAL A 430 31.75 -7.71 -10.01
C VAL A 430 33.00 -6.92 -9.58
N ARG A 431 32.77 -5.92 -8.73
CA ARG A 431 33.84 -5.25 -7.99
C ARG A 431 33.94 -5.94 -6.65
N ASP A 432 35.12 -6.36 -6.23
CA ASP A 432 35.35 -7.07 -4.96
C ASP A 432 34.74 -8.49 -4.92
N ALA A 433 34.86 -9.25 -6.04
CA ALA A 433 34.38 -10.64 -6.13
C ALA A 433 34.85 -11.54 -4.99
N ASP A 434 36.04 -11.28 -4.44
CA ASP A 434 36.63 -12.06 -3.35
C ASP A 434 35.81 -12.13 -2.05
N GLN A 435 34.74 -11.31 -1.95
CA GLN A 435 33.90 -11.24 -0.74
C GLN A 435 32.38 -11.27 -1.05
N ALA A 436 32.01 -11.59 -2.29
CA ALA A 436 30.61 -11.61 -2.67
C ALA A 436 29.99 -13.01 -2.56
N GLU A 437 28.86 -13.07 -1.92
CA GLU A 437 27.99 -14.24 -1.89
C GLU A 437 26.70 -13.92 -2.64
N LEU A 438 26.32 -14.74 -3.60
CA LEU A 438 25.02 -14.65 -4.24
C LEU A 438 23.97 -15.29 -3.31
N VAL A 439 22.89 -14.55 -3.07
CA VAL A 439 21.77 -15.00 -2.25
C VAL A 439 20.49 -14.85 -3.06
N ILE A 440 19.57 -15.81 -2.95
CA ILE A 440 18.28 -15.78 -3.64
C ILE A 440 17.12 -15.98 -2.66
N ASN A 441 15.96 -15.42 -3.01
CA ASN A 441 14.68 -15.64 -2.33
C ASN A 441 13.79 -16.49 -3.25
N LEU A 442 13.36 -17.65 -2.76
CA LEU A 442 12.58 -18.60 -3.54
C LEU A 442 11.54 -19.33 -2.69
N SER A 443 10.52 -19.89 -3.35
CA SER A 443 9.53 -20.78 -2.73
C SER A 443 8.94 -21.78 -3.74
N ASP A 444 8.03 -22.59 -3.24
CA ASP A 444 7.36 -23.67 -3.98
C ASP A 444 8.36 -24.67 -4.57
N THR A 445 9.46 -24.88 -3.83
CA THR A 445 10.52 -25.80 -4.17
C THR A 445 10.22 -27.22 -3.69
N ASP A 446 10.80 -28.19 -4.40
CA ASP A 446 10.67 -29.62 -4.12
C ASP A 446 11.90 -30.36 -4.70
N PRO A 447 12.59 -31.23 -3.94
CA PRO A 447 13.85 -31.84 -4.38
C PRO A 447 13.72 -32.78 -5.58
N ILE A 448 12.51 -33.08 -6.03
CA ILE A 448 12.28 -34.00 -7.16
C ILE A 448 11.77 -33.25 -8.40
N ARG A 449 10.98 -32.17 -8.21
CA ARG A 449 10.23 -31.54 -9.31
C ARG A 449 10.47 -30.06 -9.49
N SER A 450 10.91 -29.34 -8.43
CA SER A 450 10.90 -27.88 -8.43
C SER A 450 12.10 -27.33 -7.67
N TRP A 451 13.09 -26.83 -8.40
CA TRP A 451 14.33 -26.29 -7.82
C TRP A 451 14.92 -25.17 -8.70
N VAL A 452 15.97 -24.55 -8.23
CA VAL A 452 16.73 -23.52 -8.95
C VAL A 452 18.20 -23.92 -9.03
N GLU A 453 18.80 -23.72 -10.21
CA GLU A 453 20.23 -23.82 -10.47
C GLU A 453 20.72 -22.54 -11.14
N ILE A 454 22.01 -22.21 -10.99
CA ILE A 454 22.54 -20.96 -11.47
C ILE A 454 23.90 -21.17 -12.15
N ASP A 455 24.02 -20.70 -13.39
CA ASP A 455 25.30 -20.49 -14.06
C ASP A 455 25.83 -19.08 -13.80
N VAL A 456 27.14 -18.95 -13.67
CA VAL A 456 27.84 -17.68 -13.84
C VAL A 456 28.54 -17.69 -15.19
N LEU A 457 28.16 -16.75 -16.06
CA LEU A 457 28.73 -16.62 -17.40
C LEU A 457 29.76 -15.50 -17.44
N ASP A 458 30.83 -15.70 -18.21
CA ASP A 458 31.69 -14.63 -18.69
C ASP A 458 30.90 -13.79 -19.70
N ALA A 459 30.60 -12.52 -19.36
CA ALA A 459 29.73 -11.68 -20.19
C ALA A 459 30.33 -11.36 -21.59
N ASP A 460 31.65 -11.33 -21.69
CA ASP A 460 32.34 -11.06 -22.96
C ASP A 460 32.30 -12.27 -23.92
N ARG A 461 32.28 -13.49 -23.37
CA ARG A 461 32.30 -14.74 -24.11
C ARG A 461 30.96 -15.43 -24.24
N ASN A 462 30.01 -15.05 -23.35
CA ASN A 462 28.70 -15.71 -23.19
C ASN A 462 28.83 -17.24 -22.96
N GLU A 463 29.82 -17.64 -22.18
CA GLU A 463 30.12 -19.03 -21.83
C GLU A 463 30.17 -19.19 -20.29
N PRO A 464 29.72 -20.33 -19.75
CA PRO A 464 29.85 -20.61 -18.32
C PRO A 464 31.31 -20.59 -17.87
N ILE A 465 31.57 -19.93 -16.75
CA ILE A 465 32.89 -19.92 -16.14
C ILE A 465 33.15 -21.31 -15.51
N ALA A 466 34.34 -21.86 -15.75
CA ALA A 466 34.71 -23.18 -15.24
C ALA A 466 34.55 -23.26 -13.72
N GLY A 467 33.80 -24.24 -13.26
CA GLY A 467 33.46 -24.44 -11.81
C GLY A 467 32.22 -23.65 -11.34
N TYR A 468 31.56 -22.90 -12.24
CA TYR A 468 30.37 -22.10 -11.95
C TYR A 468 29.21 -22.37 -12.94
N ALA A 469 29.25 -23.49 -13.65
CA ALA A 469 28.15 -23.96 -14.47
C ALA A 469 27.02 -24.54 -13.61
N CYS A 470 25.81 -24.71 -14.18
CA CYS A 470 24.69 -25.36 -13.48
C CYS A 470 25.05 -26.74 -12.92
N ASP A 471 25.78 -27.55 -13.68
CA ASP A 471 26.24 -28.88 -13.22
C ASP A 471 27.19 -28.80 -12.02
N ASP A 472 27.75 -27.64 -11.75
CA ASP A 472 28.60 -27.36 -10.59
C ASP A 472 27.82 -26.67 -9.47
N CYS A 473 26.62 -26.13 -9.73
CA CYS A 473 25.76 -25.48 -8.76
C CYS A 473 25.17 -26.51 -7.79
N ALA A 474 25.17 -26.21 -6.50
CA ALA A 474 24.38 -26.95 -5.54
C ALA A 474 22.90 -26.66 -5.82
N ILE A 475 22.10 -27.70 -6.03
CA ILE A 475 20.66 -27.58 -6.24
C ILE A 475 20.03 -26.85 -5.06
N ILE A 476 19.18 -25.85 -5.34
CA ILE A 476 18.47 -25.09 -4.32
C ILE A 476 17.00 -25.50 -4.39
N ASP A 477 16.61 -26.40 -3.49
CA ASP A 477 15.34 -27.15 -3.49
C ASP A 477 14.55 -26.99 -2.17
N GLU A 478 14.95 -26.02 -1.32
CA GLU A 478 14.26 -25.66 -0.09
C GLU A 478 13.78 -24.21 -0.14
N ASP A 479 12.54 -23.99 0.30
CA ASP A 479 11.98 -22.63 0.42
C ASP A 479 12.82 -21.78 1.37
N SER A 480 13.20 -20.60 0.89
CA SER A 480 14.05 -19.70 1.68
C SER A 480 13.80 -18.25 1.30
N LEU A 481 13.85 -17.37 2.29
CA LEU A 481 13.91 -15.92 2.08
C LEU A 481 15.33 -15.46 1.72
N ALA A 482 16.35 -16.27 2.00
CA ALA A 482 17.75 -15.93 1.82
C ALA A 482 18.62 -17.19 1.65
N ALA A 483 18.44 -17.92 0.55
CA ALA A 483 19.25 -19.09 0.22
C ALA A 483 20.61 -18.67 -0.34
N PRO A 484 21.72 -19.03 0.30
CA PRO A 484 23.05 -18.78 -0.26
C PRO A 484 23.33 -19.74 -1.42
N VAL A 485 23.78 -19.18 -2.54
CA VAL A 485 24.17 -19.99 -3.71
C VAL A 485 25.60 -20.50 -3.55
N ARG A 486 25.80 -21.76 -3.81
CA ARG A 486 27.10 -22.45 -3.74
C ARG A 486 27.33 -23.29 -4.99
N TRP A 487 28.59 -23.38 -5.38
CA TRP A 487 29.07 -24.27 -6.42
C TRP A 487 29.98 -25.36 -5.83
N LYS A 488 30.42 -26.33 -6.63
CA LYS A 488 31.25 -27.45 -6.17
C LYS A 488 32.39 -27.03 -5.23
N GLY A 489 32.58 -27.77 -4.14
CA GLY A 489 33.57 -27.43 -3.13
C GLY A 489 33.20 -26.28 -2.22
N GLY A 490 31.94 -25.82 -2.23
CA GLY A 490 31.46 -24.70 -1.40
C GLY A 490 31.89 -23.33 -1.92
N GLN A 491 32.23 -23.23 -3.19
CA GLN A 491 32.67 -21.98 -3.82
C GLN A 491 31.55 -20.92 -3.80
N THR A 492 31.96 -19.69 -3.64
CA THR A 492 31.14 -18.47 -3.76
C THR A 492 31.64 -17.69 -4.98
N LEU A 493 31.02 -16.57 -5.30
CA LEU A 493 31.48 -15.68 -6.39
C LEU A 493 32.91 -15.14 -6.19
N GLY A 494 33.48 -15.28 -4.98
CA GLY A 494 34.85 -14.85 -4.67
C GLY A 494 35.96 -15.50 -5.48
N GLY A 495 35.70 -16.63 -6.14
CA GLY A 495 36.64 -17.29 -7.05
C GLY A 495 36.51 -16.88 -8.51
N VAL A 496 35.58 -16.01 -8.86
CA VAL A 496 35.36 -15.56 -10.25
C VAL A 496 36.42 -14.55 -10.66
N SER A 497 37.18 -14.87 -11.71
CA SER A 497 38.28 -14.02 -12.20
C SER A 497 37.86 -12.95 -13.23
N CYS A 498 36.61 -12.99 -13.71
CA CYS A 498 36.07 -12.03 -14.66
C CYS A 498 35.55 -10.79 -13.97
N GLN A 499 35.72 -9.61 -14.61
CA GLN A 499 35.15 -8.35 -14.12
C GLN A 499 33.68 -8.18 -14.48
N ASN A 500 33.25 -8.75 -15.60
CA ASN A 500 31.89 -8.66 -16.13
C ASN A 500 31.30 -10.06 -16.21
N ILE A 501 30.19 -10.27 -15.49
CA ILE A 501 29.47 -11.54 -15.48
C ILE A 501 28.01 -11.36 -15.85
N GLN A 502 27.37 -12.43 -16.24
CA GLN A 502 25.93 -12.57 -16.25
C GLN A 502 25.54 -13.78 -15.39
N LEU A 503 24.38 -13.71 -14.76
CA LEU A 503 23.78 -14.85 -14.08
C LEU A 503 22.69 -15.44 -14.97
N ARG A 504 22.69 -16.75 -15.13
CA ARG A 504 21.60 -17.47 -15.76
C ARG A 504 20.94 -18.36 -14.71
N PHE A 505 19.71 -17.99 -14.34
CA PHE A 505 18.88 -18.76 -13.44
C PHE A 505 18.09 -19.79 -14.25
N ARG A 506 18.18 -21.05 -13.89
CA ARG A 506 17.34 -22.12 -14.38
C ARG A 506 16.32 -22.46 -13.31
N ILE A 507 15.06 -22.26 -13.61
CA ILE A 507 13.93 -22.48 -12.70
C ILE A 507 13.17 -23.70 -13.21
N TYR A 508 13.02 -24.72 -12.37
CA TYR A 508 12.38 -25.97 -12.71
C TYR A 508 11.02 -26.11 -12.01
N GLY A 509 10.04 -26.64 -12.76
CA GLY A 509 8.72 -26.97 -12.25
C GLY A 509 7.96 -25.76 -11.68
N ALA A 510 7.45 -25.91 -10.47
CA ALA A 510 6.65 -24.90 -9.79
C ALA A 510 7.47 -23.89 -8.96
N ALA A 511 8.81 -23.99 -8.95
CA ALA A 511 9.65 -23.10 -8.17
C ALA A 511 9.46 -21.63 -8.57
N LYS A 512 9.46 -20.75 -7.58
CA LYS A 512 9.29 -19.31 -7.73
C LYS A 512 10.54 -18.58 -7.26
N LEU A 513 11.14 -17.78 -8.11
CA LEU A 513 12.27 -16.92 -7.79
C LEU A 513 11.78 -15.48 -7.60
N TYR A 514 11.90 -14.93 -6.37
CA TYR A 514 11.38 -13.60 -6.03
C TYR A 514 12.42 -12.49 -6.16
N SER A 515 13.64 -12.76 -5.77
CA SER A 515 14.72 -11.77 -5.79
C SER A 515 16.07 -12.45 -5.70
N PHE A 516 17.11 -11.69 -6.04
CA PHE A 516 18.49 -12.06 -5.76
C PHE A 516 19.32 -10.84 -5.35
N TRP A 517 20.38 -11.06 -4.62
CA TRP A 517 21.30 -9.98 -4.20
C TRP A 517 22.70 -10.52 -3.92
N PHE A 518 23.63 -9.59 -3.81
CA PHE A 518 25.01 -9.88 -3.41
C PHE A 518 25.24 -9.41 -1.98
N SER A 519 25.56 -10.34 -1.09
CA SER A 519 25.95 -10.03 0.28
C SER A 519 27.48 -10.05 0.42
N LYS A 520 28.04 -9.26 1.35
CA LYS A 520 29.42 -9.42 1.76
C LYS A 520 29.50 -10.65 2.67
N LEU A 521 30.48 -11.53 2.42
CA LEU A 521 30.78 -12.65 3.32
C LEU A 521 31.04 -12.10 4.73
N GLN A 522 30.22 -12.46 5.69
CA GLN A 522 30.54 -12.22 7.10
C GLN A 522 31.66 -13.19 7.47
N VAL A 523 32.86 -12.68 7.55
CA VAL A 523 33.98 -13.45 8.18
C VAL A 523 33.65 -13.46 9.68
N ASN A 524 33.08 -14.57 10.17
CA ASN A 524 33.00 -14.82 11.60
C ASN A 524 34.43 -14.77 12.16
N ARG A 525 34.77 -13.72 12.89
CA ARG A 525 35.99 -13.59 13.68
C ARG A 525 35.80 -14.28 15.02
#